data_bd83028ae6effa9a011da59045ab8d93
#
_entry.id   bd83028ae6effa9a011da59045ab8d93
#
_cell.length_a   1.000
_cell.length_b   1.000
_cell.length_c   1.000
_cell.angle_alpha   90.00
_cell.angle_beta   90.00
_cell.angle_gamma   90.00
#
_symmetry.space_group_name_H-M   'P 1'
#
loop_
_entity.id
_entity.type
_entity.pdbx_description
1 polymer ?
#
loop_
_entity_poly.entity_id
_entity_poly.type
_entity_poly.pdbx_seq_one_letter_code
_entity_poly.pdbx_strand_id
1 'polypeptide(L)'
;VRSEREEAAAIDRLYADLLAAGEQPARLREVLARQEPEEQILLGVLRRAVPVKLLEHLGNTPPWSDRPRLLARVVLNPRVPRALALRLVQALFWRDLADVAAAPHVVAGVRVRAEASLKDLLADMRLGDR
;
A
#
# COMPACT_ATOMS: atom_id res chain seq x y z
N VAL A 1 -2.56 -8.36 -23.64
CA VAL A 1 -2.41 -7.07 -22.95
C VAL A 1 -3.78 -6.48 -22.66
N ARG A 2 -4.01 -6.13 -21.43
CA ARG A 2 -5.29 -5.56 -21.00
C ARG A 2 -5.36 -4.08 -21.37
N SER A 3 -6.48 -3.65 -21.95
CA SER A 3 -6.70 -2.24 -22.25
C SER A 3 -6.93 -1.45 -20.95
N GLU A 4 -6.76 -0.12 -21.03
CA GLU A 4 -7.03 0.76 -19.88
C GLU A 4 -8.47 0.63 -19.39
N ARG A 5 -9.40 0.45 -20.32
CA ARG A 5 -10.83 0.29 -20.00
C ARG A 5 -11.08 -1.04 -19.27
N GLU A 6 -10.44 -2.11 -19.71
CA GLU A 6 -10.54 -3.41 -19.04
C GLU A 6 -9.91 -3.38 -17.65
N GLU A 7 -8.78 -2.70 -17.52
CA GLU A 7 -8.10 -2.53 -16.25
C GLU A 7 -8.97 -1.73 -15.27
N ALA A 8 -9.55 -0.62 -15.72
CA ALA A 8 -10.45 0.19 -14.91
C ALA A 8 -11.67 -0.61 -14.44
N ALA A 9 -12.25 -1.42 -15.33
CA ALA A 9 -13.38 -2.28 -14.99
C ALA A 9 -12.99 -3.34 -13.96
N ALA A 10 -11.80 -3.91 -14.08
CA ALA A 10 -11.30 -4.91 -13.12
C ALA A 10 -11.07 -4.27 -11.74
N ILE A 11 -10.52 -3.06 -11.70
CA ILE A 11 -10.34 -2.30 -10.46
C ILE A 11 -11.70 -2.03 -9.81
N ASP A 12 -12.67 -1.56 -10.59
CA ASP A 12 -14.00 -1.24 -10.07
C ASP A 12 -14.69 -2.47 -9.47
N ARG A 13 -14.59 -3.62 -10.14
CA ARG A 13 -15.19 -4.87 -9.64
C ARG A 13 -14.54 -5.34 -8.35
N LEU A 14 -13.22 -5.38 -8.32
CA LEU A 14 -12.50 -5.79 -7.11
C LEU A 14 -12.80 -4.86 -5.95
N TYR A 15 -12.78 -3.56 -6.21
CA TYR A 15 -13.09 -2.56 -5.19
C TYR A 15 -14.50 -2.77 -4.62
N ALA A 16 -15.50 -2.95 -5.48
CA ALA A 16 -16.87 -3.19 -5.05
C ALA A 16 -16.99 -4.44 -4.18
N ASP A 17 -16.32 -5.52 -4.57
CA ASP A 17 -16.37 -6.78 -3.83
C ASP A 17 -15.67 -6.66 -2.47
N LEU A 18 -14.56 -5.92 -2.41
CA LEU A 18 -13.86 -5.69 -1.15
C LEU A 18 -14.67 -4.80 -0.21
N LEU A 19 -15.34 -3.76 -0.74
CA LEU A 19 -16.23 -2.93 0.06
C LEU A 19 -17.41 -3.74 0.61
N ALA A 20 -17.98 -4.63 -0.21
CA ALA A 20 -19.07 -5.50 0.20
C ALA A 20 -18.64 -6.46 1.32
N ALA A 21 -17.39 -6.92 1.30
CA ALA A 21 -16.84 -7.75 2.37
C ALA A 21 -16.70 -6.97 3.68
N GLY A 22 -16.53 -5.65 3.60
CA GLY A 22 -16.41 -4.77 4.77
C GLY A 22 -15.19 -5.09 5.63
N GLU A 23 -15.33 -4.94 6.93
CA GLU A 23 -14.24 -5.18 7.88
C GLU A 23 -14.22 -6.62 8.39
N GLN A 24 -14.54 -7.57 7.53
CA GLN A 24 -14.55 -8.99 7.88
C GLN A 24 -13.34 -9.69 7.25
N PRO A 25 -12.30 -10.00 8.03
CA PRO A 25 -11.06 -10.55 7.48
C PRO A 25 -11.25 -11.82 6.64
N ALA A 26 -12.12 -12.72 7.07
CA ALA A 26 -12.36 -13.97 6.34
C ALA A 26 -12.96 -13.71 4.96
N ARG A 27 -13.90 -12.77 4.85
CA ARG A 27 -14.52 -12.41 3.58
C ARG A 27 -13.55 -11.70 2.64
N LEU A 28 -12.71 -10.82 3.21
CA LEU A 28 -11.68 -10.13 2.44
C LEU A 28 -10.69 -11.13 1.84
N ARG A 29 -10.23 -12.08 2.65
CA ARG A 29 -9.33 -13.13 2.18
C ARG A 29 -9.98 -13.99 1.09
N GLU A 30 -11.26 -14.29 1.26
CA GLU A 30 -12.00 -15.07 0.25
C GLU A 30 -12.08 -14.35 -1.09
N VAL A 31 -12.35 -13.04 -1.09
CA VAL A 31 -12.38 -12.23 -2.31
C VAL A 31 -11.03 -12.28 -3.01
N LEU A 32 -9.94 -12.06 -2.26
CA LEU A 32 -8.59 -12.09 -2.82
C LEU A 32 -8.22 -13.47 -3.35
N ALA A 33 -8.57 -14.53 -2.63
CA ALA A 33 -8.27 -15.89 -3.05
C ALA A 33 -9.03 -16.29 -4.31
N ARG A 34 -10.29 -15.87 -4.42
CA ARG A 34 -11.13 -16.21 -5.56
C ARG A 34 -10.73 -15.44 -6.83
N GLN A 35 -10.43 -14.16 -6.69
CA GLN A 35 -10.13 -13.31 -7.84
C GLN A 35 -8.65 -13.29 -8.23
N GLU A 36 -7.76 -13.64 -7.30
CA GLU A 36 -6.31 -13.66 -7.53
C GLU A 36 -5.86 -12.43 -8.32
N PRO A 37 -6.09 -11.20 -7.80
CA PRO A 37 -5.82 -9.99 -8.57
C PRO A 37 -4.33 -9.81 -8.85
N GLU A 38 -4.04 -9.32 -10.05
CA GLU A 38 -2.69 -8.88 -10.39
C GLU A 38 -2.31 -7.69 -9.51
N GLU A 39 -1.03 -7.54 -9.22
CA GLU A 39 -0.54 -6.44 -8.39
C GLU A 39 -1.03 -5.09 -8.90
N GLN A 40 -1.00 -4.87 -10.21
CA GLN A 40 -1.42 -3.61 -10.83
C GLN A 40 -2.88 -3.27 -10.53
N ILE A 41 -3.75 -4.28 -10.55
CA ILE A 41 -5.16 -4.09 -10.22
C ILE A 41 -5.32 -3.74 -8.75
N LEU A 42 -4.61 -4.43 -7.88
CA LEU A 42 -4.67 -4.18 -6.45
C LEU A 42 -4.11 -2.79 -6.11
N LEU A 43 -3.03 -2.36 -6.78
CA LEU A 43 -2.50 -1.01 -6.62
C LEU A 43 -3.55 0.04 -6.98
N GLY A 44 -4.32 -0.19 -8.05
CA GLY A 44 -5.41 0.71 -8.45
C GLY A 44 -6.52 0.78 -7.40
N VAL A 45 -6.89 -0.35 -6.82
CA VAL A 45 -7.89 -0.41 -5.74
C VAL A 45 -7.41 0.38 -4.52
N LEU A 46 -6.13 0.27 -4.17
CA LEU A 46 -5.57 0.93 -2.99
C LEU A 46 -5.43 2.45 -3.11
N ARG A 47 -5.70 3.01 -4.28
CA ARG A 47 -5.82 4.47 -4.44
C ARG A 47 -7.11 5.01 -3.86
N ARG A 48 -8.05 4.14 -3.55
CA ARG A 48 -9.36 4.48 -2.99
C ARG A 48 -9.43 4.03 -1.53
N ALA A 49 -10.32 4.65 -0.77
CA ALA A 49 -10.54 4.22 0.62
C ALA A 49 -11.06 2.80 0.66
N VAL A 50 -10.34 1.91 1.34
CA VAL A 50 -10.68 0.49 1.47
C VAL A 50 -10.86 0.11 2.93
N PRO A 51 -11.45 -1.07 3.24
CA PRO A 51 -11.57 -1.51 4.63
C PRO A 51 -10.22 -1.57 5.34
N VAL A 52 -10.17 -1.12 6.58
CA VAL A 52 -8.95 -1.13 7.41
C VAL A 52 -8.40 -2.55 7.55
N LYS A 53 -9.28 -3.54 7.68
CA LYS A 53 -8.85 -4.94 7.80
C LYS A 53 -8.16 -5.46 6.54
N LEU A 54 -8.49 -4.90 5.37
CA LEU A 54 -7.76 -5.22 4.14
C LEU A 54 -6.32 -4.69 4.21
N LEU A 55 -6.17 -3.44 4.65
CA LEU A 55 -4.85 -2.82 4.79
C LEU A 55 -3.96 -3.62 5.76
N GLU A 56 -4.53 -4.02 6.88
CA GLU A 56 -3.82 -4.85 7.86
C GLU A 56 -3.43 -6.21 7.26
N HIS A 57 -4.33 -6.84 6.54
CA HIS A 57 -4.06 -8.12 5.89
C HIS A 57 -2.90 -8.02 4.90
N LEU A 58 -2.97 -7.04 4.00
CA LEU A 58 -1.94 -6.86 2.97
C LEU A 58 -0.58 -6.51 3.58
N GLY A 59 -0.57 -5.70 4.63
CA GLY A 59 0.67 -5.30 5.30
C GLY A 59 1.32 -6.40 6.13
N ASN A 60 0.58 -7.44 6.49
CA ASN A 60 1.04 -8.47 7.41
C ASN A 60 1.17 -9.87 6.79
N THR A 61 0.70 -10.07 5.57
CA THR A 61 0.55 -11.41 5.00
C THR A 61 1.29 -11.56 3.67
N PRO A 62 2.25 -12.50 3.54
CA PRO A 62 2.82 -12.81 2.25
C PRO A 62 1.76 -13.35 1.28
N PRO A 63 1.88 -13.15 -0.03
CA PRO A 63 3.01 -12.49 -0.70
C PRO A 63 2.94 -10.96 -0.68
N TRP A 64 1.83 -10.38 -0.23
CA TRP A 64 1.58 -8.93 -0.29
C TRP A 64 2.59 -8.15 0.53
N SER A 65 2.92 -8.63 1.72
CA SER A 65 3.85 -7.96 2.63
C SER A 65 5.30 -7.96 2.14
N ASP A 66 5.60 -8.75 1.10
CA ASP A 66 6.93 -8.81 0.50
C ASP A 66 7.08 -7.89 -0.71
N ARG A 67 6.05 -7.09 -1.02
CA ARG A 67 6.02 -6.22 -2.21
C ARG A 67 6.05 -4.75 -1.79
N PRO A 68 7.22 -4.09 -1.85
CA PRO A 68 7.35 -2.71 -1.37
C PRO A 68 6.41 -1.71 -2.03
N ARG A 69 6.16 -1.85 -3.34
CA ARG A 69 5.23 -0.94 -4.03
C ARG A 69 3.82 -1.06 -3.50
N LEU A 70 3.40 -2.29 -3.17
CA LEU A 70 2.08 -2.51 -2.59
C LEU A 70 2.02 -1.92 -1.18
N LEU A 71 3.06 -2.12 -0.38
CA LEU A 71 3.14 -1.54 0.96
C LEU A 71 3.09 -0.02 0.91
N ALA A 72 3.72 0.60 -0.09
CA ALA A 72 3.66 2.05 -0.29
C ALA A 72 2.22 2.52 -0.49
N ARG A 73 1.43 1.78 -1.28
CA ARG A 73 0.02 2.13 -1.48
C ARG A 73 -0.81 1.91 -0.22
N VAL A 74 -0.46 0.92 0.60
CA VAL A 74 -1.10 0.73 1.91
C VAL A 74 -0.84 1.95 2.81
N VAL A 75 0.41 2.40 2.88
CA VAL A 75 0.79 3.57 3.69
C VAL A 75 0.10 4.84 3.18
N LEU A 76 -0.04 4.98 1.87
CA LEU A 76 -0.67 6.16 1.25
C LEU A 76 -2.19 6.11 1.26
N ASN A 77 -2.80 4.99 1.66
CA ASN A 77 -4.25 4.88 1.69
C ASN A 77 -4.84 5.83 2.74
N PRO A 78 -5.93 6.52 2.41
CA PRO A 78 -6.54 7.47 3.36
C PRO A 78 -7.07 6.83 4.66
N ARG A 79 -7.25 5.52 4.67
CA ARG A 79 -7.77 4.81 5.85
C ARG A 79 -6.72 4.01 6.60
N VAL A 80 -5.44 4.14 6.25
CA VAL A 80 -4.39 3.36 6.90
C VAL A 80 -4.28 3.68 8.39
N PRO A 81 -4.25 2.67 9.27
CA PRO A 81 -3.96 2.89 10.70
C PRO A 81 -2.55 3.45 10.88
N ARG A 82 -2.41 4.43 11.78
CA ARG A 82 -1.13 5.07 12.04
C ARG A 82 -0.03 4.07 12.41
N ALA A 83 -0.34 3.15 13.31
CA ALA A 83 0.65 2.16 13.77
C ALA A 83 1.13 1.27 12.64
N LEU A 84 0.23 0.85 11.75
CA LEU A 84 0.58 0.07 10.58
C LEU A 84 1.47 0.86 9.64
N ALA A 85 1.09 2.11 9.33
CA ALA A 85 1.85 2.99 8.46
C ALA A 85 3.28 3.22 8.99
N LEU A 86 3.43 3.50 10.29
CA LEU A 86 4.73 3.72 10.91
C LEU A 86 5.64 2.49 10.78
N ARG A 87 5.07 1.30 10.91
CA ARG A 87 5.82 0.06 10.77
C ARG A 87 6.24 -0.20 9.33
N LEU A 88 5.31 -0.02 8.38
CA LEU A 88 5.55 -0.34 6.98
C LEU A 88 6.49 0.66 6.28
N VAL A 89 6.53 1.90 6.74
CA VAL A 89 7.40 2.93 6.17
C VAL A 89 8.86 2.46 6.09
N GLN A 90 9.31 1.68 7.07
CA GLN A 90 10.69 1.20 7.13
C GLN A 90 11.05 0.20 6.03
N ALA A 91 10.05 -0.39 5.38
CA ALA A 91 10.25 -1.38 4.31
C ALA A 91 10.19 -0.79 2.91
N LEU A 92 9.97 0.52 2.77
CA LEU A 92 9.76 1.16 1.48
C LEU A 92 11.07 1.53 0.78
N PHE A 93 11.02 1.56 -0.57
CA PHE A 93 12.11 2.09 -1.37
C PHE A 93 12.15 3.62 -1.28
N TRP A 94 13.29 4.22 -1.62
CA TRP A 94 13.49 5.66 -1.48
C TRP A 94 12.46 6.50 -2.26
N ARG A 95 12.03 6.04 -3.43
CA ARG A 95 11.02 6.76 -4.22
C ARG A 95 9.68 6.81 -3.51
N ASP A 96 9.29 5.68 -2.93
CA ASP A 96 8.05 5.58 -2.19
C ASP A 96 8.10 6.37 -0.88
N LEU A 97 9.26 6.38 -0.22
CA LEU A 97 9.48 7.21 0.98
C LEU A 97 9.32 8.68 0.65
N ALA A 98 9.86 9.12 -0.50
CA ALA A 98 9.71 10.51 -0.94
C ALA A 98 8.23 10.86 -1.16
N ASP A 99 7.47 9.97 -1.78
CA ASP A 99 6.04 10.17 -2.01
C ASP A 99 5.27 10.28 -0.69
N VAL A 100 5.56 9.41 0.27
CA VAL A 100 4.92 9.45 1.59
C VAL A 100 5.25 10.75 2.32
N ALA A 101 6.52 11.15 2.32
CA ALA A 101 6.98 12.37 2.98
C ALA A 101 6.31 13.62 2.39
N ALA A 102 5.99 13.60 1.10
CA ALA A 102 5.37 14.71 0.40
C ALA A 102 3.84 14.69 0.40
N ALA A 103 3.22 13.62 0.88
CA ALA A 103 1.76 13.45 0.79
C ALA A 103 1.04 14.23 1.89
N PRO A 104 0.26 15.27 1.57
CA PRO A 104 -0.36 16.13 2.60
C PRO A 104 -1.46 15.41 3.40
N HIS A 105 -2.06 14.37 2.85
CA HIS A 105 -3.12 13.62 3.53
C HIS A 105 -2.58 12.58 4.53
N VAL A 106 -1.29 12.30 4.48
CA VAL A 106 -0.66 11.35 5.41
C VAL A 106 -0.43 12.04 6.75
N VAL A 107 -0.68 11.31 7.84
CA VAL A 107 -0.49 11.81 9.21
C VAL A 107 0.95 12.33 9.38
N ALA A 108 1.09 13.50 10.03
CA ALA A 108 2.39 14.16 10.16
C ALA A 108 3.50 13.26 10.73
N GLY A 109 3.20 12.45 11.75
CA GLY A 109 4.18 11.53 12.33
C GLY A 109 4.71 10.51 11.33
N VAL A 110 3.85 10.04 10.42
CA VAL A 110 4.25 9.11 9.37
C VAL A 110 5.14 9.80 8.34
N ARG A 111 4.78 11.03 7.95
CA ARG A 111 5.59 11.83 7.02
C ARG A 111 6.99 12.09 7.58
N VAL A 112 7.07 12.44 8.85
CA VAL A 112 8.36 12.69 9.52
C VAL A 112 9.20 11.42 9.55
N ARG A 113 8.59 10.28 9.83
CA ARG A 113 9.30 8.99 9.84
C ARG A 113 9.79 8.64 8.43
N ALA A 114 8.97 8.89 7.40
CA ALA A 114 9.36 8.64 6.01
C ALA A 114 10.54 9.52 5.62
N GLU A 115 10.53 10.79 5.99
CA GLU A 115 11.60 11.72 5.71
C GLU A 115 12.89 11.28 6.39
N ALA A 116 12.83 10.87 7.65
CA ALA A 116 13.99 10.39 8.40
C ALA A 116 14.57 9.12 7.75
N SER A 117 13.72 8.18 7.38
CA SER A 117 14.16 6.94 6.71
C SER A 117 14.79 7.24 5.35
N LEU A 118 14.24 8.21 4.62
CA LEU A 118 14.80 8.63 3.33
C LEU A 118 16.19 9.24 3.49
N LYS A 119 16.38 10.09 4.48
CA LYS A 119 17.68 10.72 4.78
C LYS A 119 18.72 9.66 5.12
N ASP A 120 18.37 8.69 5.95
CA ASP A 120 19.26 7.59 6.33
C ASP A 120 19.67 6.77 5.10
N LEU A 121 18.71 6.46 4.25
CA LEU A 121 18.95 5.69 3.04
C LEU A 121 19.87 6.42 2.07
N LEU A 122 19.66 7.72 1.89
CA LEU A 122 20.51 8.55 1.02
C LEU A 122 21.94 8.68 1.58
N ALA A 123 22.07 8.78 2.89
CA ALA A 123 23.39 8.80 3.54
C ALA A 123 24.15 7.49 3.30
N ASP A 124 23.46 6.35 3.42
CA ASP A 124 24.06 5.03 3.14
C ASP A 124 24.48 4.91 1.67
N MET A 125 23.69 5.42 0.74
CA MET A 125 24.02 5.41 -0.68
C MET A 125 25.26 6.25 -0.96
N ARG A 126 25.41 7.41 -0.31
CA ARG A 126 26.60 8.25 -0.41
C ARG A 126 27.86 7.54 0.06
N LEU A 127 27.77 6.87 1.20
CA LEU A 127 28.88 6.11 1.77
C LEU A 127 29.27 4.95 0.87
N GLY A 128 28.28 4.31 0.24
CA GLY A 128 28.50 3.20 -0.68
C GLY A 128 29.23 3.60 -1.96
N ASP A 129 29.12 4.87 -2.37
CA ASP A 129 29.75 5.40 -3.59
C ASP A 129 31.22 5.76 -3.40
N ARG A 130 31.72 5.66 -2.21
CA ARG A 130 33.14 5.91 -1.90
C ARG A 130 33.93 4.61 -2.03
#